data_1b7fbac66d722b2ef720822fb0a2e95e
#
_entry.id   1b7fbac66d722b2ef720822fb0a2e95e
#
_cell.length_a   1.000
_cell.length_b   1.000
_cell.length_c   1.000
_cell.angle_alpha   90.00
_cell.angle_beta   90.00
_cell.angle_gamma   90.00
#
_symmetry.space_group_name_H-M   'P 1'
#
loop_
_entity.id
_entity.type
_entity.pdbx_description
1 polymer ?
#
loop_
_entity_poly.entity_id
_entity_poly.type
_entity_poly.pdbx_seq_one_letter_code
_entity_poly.pdbx_strand_id
1 'polypeptide(L)'
;VENIYQRLKSRLRRPFYLSNGFEISITVSVGVASYPEASKDAVELINCAEIVMFRGKSLGKNTIQYFDTPILDAFLHNVQMDNKLKEAVSNNHFMLKYQPQFYTDSKELRGVEALIRWNDVAEDAVISPTVFIPMAEKNGTIVPIGKWVIEESIRQCAEWHEKYDKPIIMSINVSAIQYMKEDFVEHLIAVIEKYH
;
A
#
# COMPACT_ATOMS: atom_id res chain seq x y z
N VAL A 1 13.98 26.91 15.69
CA VAL A 1 13.26 26.39 14.52
C VAL A 1 11.76 26.38 14.79
N GLU A 2 11.29 25.84 15.92
CA GLU A 2 9.86 25.76 16.27
C GLU A 2 9.15 27.11 16.19
N ASN A 3 9.71 28.17 16.78
CA ASN A 3 9.14 29.53 16.74
C ASN A 3 8.99 30.06 15.32
N ILE A 4 9.93 29.74 14.42
CA ILE A 4 9.86 30.14 13.01
C ILE A 4 8.70 29.39 12.32
N TYR A 5 8.59 28.09 12.57
CA TYR A 5 7.50 27.27 12.05
C TYR A 5 6.13 27.78 12.51
N GLN A 6 5.96 28.06 13.80
CA GLN A 6 4.69 28.57 14.34
C GLN A 6 4.32 29.95 13.75
N ARG A 7 5.29 30.83 13.55
CA ARG A 7 5.06 32.11 12.89
C ARG A 7 4.66 31.93 11.41
N LEU A 8 5.31 31.03 10.69
CA LEU A 8 4.97 30.70 9.31
C LEU A 8 3.56 30.12 9.23
N LYS A 9 3.27 29.11 10.06
CA LYS A 9 1.97 28.46 10.13
C LYS A 9 0.83 29.44 10.46
N SER A 10 1.05 30.36 11.40
CA SER A 10 0.06 31.39 11.76
C SER A 10 -0.25 32.35 10.62
N ARG A 11 0.77 32.72 9.82
CA ARG A 11 0.58 33.59 8.65
C ARG A 11 -0.13 32.89 7.50
N LEU A 12 0.18 31.61 7.25
CA LEU A 12 -0.43 30.79 6.21
C LEU A 12 -1.85 30.31 6.56
N ARG A 13 -2.26 30.43 7.81
CA ARG A 13 -3.62 30.08 8.25
C ARG A 13 -4.69 31.00 7.65
N ARG A 14 -4.31 32.21 7.25
CA ARG A 14 -5.24 33.12 6.56
C ARG A 14 -5.30 32.74 5.09
N PRO A 15 -6.50 32.63 4.52
CA PRO A 15 -6.63 32.32 3.10
C PRO A 15 -6.05 33.46 2.23
N PHE A 16 -5.55 33.07 1.08
CA PHE A 16 -5.10 33.99 0.04
C PHE A 16 -6.24 34.17 -0.97
N TYR A 17 -6.52 35.43 -1.31
CA TYR A 17 -7.52 35.76 -2.32
C TYR A 17 -6.81 36.06 -3.65
N LEU A 18 -7.16 35.32 -4.69
CA LEU A 18 -6.68 35.54 -6.03
C LEU A 18 -7.47 36.67 -6.72
N SER A 19 -6.90 37.29 -7.76
CA SER A 19 -7.51 38.39 -8.53
C SER A 19 -8.84 37.99 -9.20
N ASN A 20 -9.07 36.68 -9.41
CA ASN A 20 -10.29 36.12 -9.96
C ASN A 20 -11.36 35.76 -8.89
N GLY A 21 -11.15 36.14 -7.62
CA GLY A 21 -12.08 35.91 -6.52
C GLY A 21 -11.97 34.55 -5.84
N PHE A 22 -11.08 33.66 -6.28
CA PHE A 22 -10.88 32.38 -5.61
C PHE A 22 -10.09 32.53 -4.32
N GLU A 23 -10.53 31.78 -3.30
CA GLU A 23 -9.87 31.68 -2.01
C GLU A 23 -8.99 30.42 -1.96
N ILE A 24 -7.72 30.57 -1.61
CA ILE A 24 -6.76 29.46 -1.49
C ILE A 24 -6.22 29.39 -0.07
N SER A 25 -6.38 28.22 0.55
CA SER A 25 -5.77 27.88 1.83
C SER A 25 -4.50 27.06 1.59
N ILE A 26 -3.38 27.50 2.19
CA ILE A 26 -2.07 26.86 2.03
C ILE A 26 -1.62 26.32 3.39
N THR A 27 -1.08 25.12 3.39
CA THR A 27 -0.42 24.53 4.55
C THR A 27 1.04 24.22 4.23
N VAL A 28 1.88 24.11 5.28
CA VAL A 28 3.30 23.81 5.14
C VAL A 28 3.71 22.64 6.00
N SER A 29 4.45 21.71 5.41
CA SER A 29 5.17 20.66 6.15
C SER A 29 6.66 21.00 6.10
N VAL A 30 7.32 20.91 7.25
CA VAL A 30 8.72 21.29 7.42
C VAL A 30 9.51 20.10 7.95
N GLY A 31 10.65 19.83 7.34
CA GLY A 31 11.66 18.91 7.85
C GLY A 31 12.84 19.69 8.43
N VAL A 32 13.36 19.19 9.53
CA VAL A 32 14.49 19.81 10.24
C VAL A 32 15.57 18.76 10.45
N ALA A 33 16.79 19.08 10.01
CA ALA A 33 17.99 18.31 10.30
C ALA A 33 19.04 19.22 10.91
N SER A 34 19.72 18.75 11.96
CA SER A 34 20.69 19.52 12.72
C SER A 34 22.11 19.07 12.38
N TYR A 35 23.01 20.03 12.26
CA TYR A 35 24.44 19.81 12.20
C TYR A 35 25.02 19.83 13.62
N PRO A 36 25.95 18.94 13.96
CA PRO A 36 26.48 17.80 13.17
C PRO A 36 25.71 16.48 13.36
N GLU A 37 24.61 16.48 14.11
CA GLU A 37 23.91 15.27 14.60
C GLU A 37 23.34 14.45 13.43
N ALA A 38 22.74 15.11 12.43
CA ALA A 38 22.15 14.42 11.29
C ALA A 38 23.19 14.08 10.21
N SER A 39 24.08 15.03 9.89
CA SER A 39 25.26 14.84 9.03
C SER A 39 26.25 16.00 9.17
N LYS A 40 27.50 15.73 8.78
CA LYS A 40 28.56 16.75 8.64
C LYS A 40 28.69 17.26 7.20
N ASP A 41 28.07 16.59 6.25
CA ASP A 41 28.00 17.02 4.85
C ASP A 41 26.75 17.85 4.60
N ALA A 42 26.89 18.96 3.89
CA ALA A 42 25.78 19.88 3.65
C ALA A 42 24.70 19.31 2.74
N VAL A 43 25.07 18.48 1.76
CA VAL A 43 24.13 17.85 0.84
C VAL A 43 23.34 16.76 1.57
N GLU A 44 24.03 15.94 2.35
CA GLU A 44 23.39 14.93 3.19
C GLU A 44 22.44 15.55 4.21
N LEU A 45 22.83 16.71 4.81
CA LEU A 45 21.99 17.41 5.77
C LEU A 45 20.65 17.86 5.14
N ILE A 46 20.70 18.37 3.90
CA ILE A 46 19.49 18.73 3.15
C ILE A 46 18.64 17.50 2.87
N ASN A 47 19.25 16.41 2.41
CA ASN A 47 18.55 15.15 2.16
C ASN A 47 17.86 14.60 3.43
N CYS A 48 18.52 14.67 4.58
CA CYS A 48 17.93 14.31 5.87
C CYS A 48 16.69 15.15 6.20
N ALA A 49 16.76 16.47 5.97
CA ALA A 49 15.62 17.34 6.18
C ALA A 49 14.46 17.05 5.21
N GLU A 50 14.76 16.74 3.95
CA GLU A 50 13.75 16.35 2.96
C GLU A 50 13.03 15.05 3.33
N ILE A 51 13.76 14.03 3.77
CA ILE A 51 13.18 12.73 4.19
C ILE A 51 12.13 12.95 5.28
N VAL A 52 12.46 13.71 6.32
CA VAL A 52 11.51 13.94 7.42
C VAL A 52 10.38 14.89 7.02
N MET A 53 10.59 15.80 6.10
CA MET A 53 9.51 16.62 5.50
C MET A 53 8.50 15.73 4.76
N PHE A 54 8.97 14.79 3.94
CA PHE A 54 8.11 13.84 3.24
C PHE A 54 7.34 12.94 4.20
N ARG A 55 7.99 12.48 5.29
CA ARG A 55 7.30 11.77 6.37
C ARG A 55 6.19 12.63 6.98
N GLY A 56 6.45 13.91 7.24
CA GLY A 56 5.43 14.84 7.73
C GLY A 56 4.23 14.98 6.80
N LYS A 57 4.48 14.97 5.48
CA LYS A 57 3.40 14.98 4.48
C LYS A 57 2.56 13.70 4.51
N SER A 58 3.15 12.53 4.74
CA SER A 58 2.43 11.25 4.83
C SER A 58 1.63 11.10 6.14
N LEU A 59 2.05 11.75 7.22
CA LEU A 59 1.38 11.75 8.53
C LEU A 59 0.22 12.75 8.65
N GLY A 60 -0.21 13.38 7.55
CA GLY A 60 -1.36 14.28 7.55
C GLY A 60 -1.05 15.71 7.15
N LYS A 61 0.18 16.02 6.71
CA LYS A 61 0.63 17.36 6.29
C LYS A 61 0.59 18.41 7.40
N ASN A 62 0.93 19.67 7.11
CA ASN A 62 0.85 20.80 8.04
C ASN A 62 1.54 20.56 9.39
N THR A 63 2.71 19.93 9.36
CA THR A 63 3.48 19.50 10.53
C THR A 63 4.95 19.86 10.39
N ILE A 64 5.67 19.88 11.52
CA ILE A 64 7.12 19.93 11.57
C ILE A 64 7.63 18.58 12.04
N GLN A 65 8.66 18.07 11.38
CA GLN A 65 9.32 16.80 11.72
C GLN A 65 10.83 17.06 11.87
N TYR A 66 11.41 16.42 12.85
CA TYR A 66 12.83 16.47 13.14
C TYR A 66 13.48 15.17 12.73
N PHE A 67 14.67 15.29 12.13
CA PHE A 67 15.44 14.12 11.75
C PHE A 67 15.99 13.40 12.98
N ASP A 68 15.87 12.08 12.98
CA ASP A 68 16.62 11.17 13.83
C ASP A 68 17.00 9.92 13.02
N THR A 69 17.99 9.15 13.46
CA THR A 69 18.49 7.97 12.77
C THR A 69 17.42 6.90 12.53
N PRO A 70 16.53 6.57 13.50
CA PRO A 70 15.43 5.63 13.28
C PRO A 70 14.49 6.02 12.14
N ILE A 71 14.31 7.30 11.87
CA ILE A 71 13.50 7.77 10.74
C ILE A 71 14.17 7.46 9.40
N LEU A 72 15.47 7.63 9.31
CA LEU A 72 16.23 7.27 8.10
C LEU A 72 16.17 5.77 7.85
N ASP A 73 16.40 4.96 8.87
CA ASP A 73 16.36 3.50 8.77
C ASP A 73 14.99 3.02 8.30
N ALA A 74 13.91 3.55 8.89
CA ALA A 74 12.56 3.24 8.47
C ALA A 74 12.27 3.69 7.03
N PHE A 75 12.78 4.84 6.60
CA PHE A 75 12.65 5.31 5.23
C PHE A 75 13.37 4.39 4.24
N LEU A 76 14.63 4.05 4.51
CA LEU A 76 15.41 3.15 3.67
C LEU A 76 14.77 1.75 3.58
N HIS A 77 14.30 1.22 4.71
CA HIS A 77 13.57 -0.04 4.73
C HIS A 77 12.30 0.01 3.85
N ASN A 78 11.52 1.09 3.94
CA ASN A 78 10.32 1.24 3.10
C ASN A 78 10.67 1.33 1.60
N VAL A 79 11.75 2.01 1.23
CA VAL A 79 12.22 2.07 -0.17
C VAL A 79 12.64 0.69 -0.66
N GLN A 80 13.38 -0.05 0.15
CA GLN A 80 13.79 -1.42 -0.19
C GLN A 80 12.58 -2.34 -0.36
N MET A 81 11.62 -2.29 0.56
CA MET A 81 10.38 -3.07 0.49
C MET A 81 9.52 -2.73 -0.73
N ASP A 82 9.45 -1.45 -1.11
CA ASP A 82 8.74 -1.01 -2.33
C ASP A 82 9.37 -1.60 -3.59
N ASN A 83 10.69 -1.62 -3.67
CA ASN A 83 11.43 -2.22 -4.79
C ASN A 83 11.26 -3.75 -4.82
N LYS A 84 11.39 -4.42 -3.67
CA LYS A 84 11.12 -5.87 -3.54
C LYS A 84 9.69 -6.22 -3.96
N LEU A 85 8.69 -5.39 -3.61
CA LEU A 85 7.31 -5.62 -3.99
C LEU A 85 7.09 -5.50 -5.50
N LYS A 86 7.69 -4.52 -6.16
CA LYS A 86 7.65 -4.38 -7.62
C LYS A 86 8.29 -5.58 -8.33
N GLU A 87 9.41 -6.06 -7.81
CA GLU A 87 10.06 -7.27 -8.31
C GLU A 87 9.18 -8.51 -8.10
N ALA A 88 8.55 -8.64 -6.93
CA ALA A 88 7.64 -9.73 -6.63
C ALA A 88 6.43 -9.78 -7.57
N VAL A 89 5.89 -8.62 -7.97
CA VAL A 89 4.82 -8.52 -8.98
C VAL A 89 5.31 -9.02 -10.34
N SER A 90 6.53 -8.63 -10.75
CA SER A 90 7.08 -9.02 -12.06
C SER A 90 7.43 -10.51 -12.15
N ASN A 91 7.84 -11.11 -11.02
CA ASN A 91 8.32 -12.49 -10.95
C ASN A 91 7.28 -13.47 -10.35
N ASN A 92 6.05 -13.00 -10.09
CA ASN A 92 4.98 -13.81 -9.49
C ASN A 92 5.37 -14.48 -8.15
N HIS A 93 6.01 -13.72 -7.25
CA HIS A 93 6.40 -14.20 -5.92
C HIS A 93 5.23 -14.23 -4.93
N PHE A 94 4.01 -14.45 -5.41
CA PHE A 94 2.81 -14.56 -4.59
C PHE A 94 2.27 -15.98 -4.59
N MET A 95 1.60 -16.33 -3.50
CA MET A 95 0.81 -17.57 -3.38
C MET A 95 -0.52 -17.28 -2.70
N LEU A 96 -1.51 -18.12 -2.95
CA LEU A 96 -2.77 -18.11 -2.21
C LEU A 96 -2.78 -19.21 -1.15
N LYS A 97 -3.22 -18.87 0.05
CA LYS A 97 -3.66 -19.80 1.08
C LYS A 97 -5.18 -19.71 1.19
N TYR A 98 -5.83 -20.83 1.42
CA TYR A 98 -7.27 -20.91 1.44
C TYR A 98 -7.74 -21.22 2.84
N GLN A 99 -8.56 -20.32 3.42
CA GLN A 99 -9.13 -20.51 4.74
C GLN A 99 -10.55 -21.04 4.60
N PRO A 100 -10.85 -22.24 5.13
CA PRO A 100 -12.19 -22.83 5.03
C PRO A 100 -13.21 -22.06 5.87
N GLN A 101 -14.39 -21.89 5.31
CA GLN A 101 -15.57 -21.30 5.94
C GLN A 101 -16.65 -22.37 6.09
N PHE A 102 -17.22 -22.47 7.29
CA PHE A 102 -18.23 -23.48 7.62
C PHE A 102 -19.55 -22.81 8.00
N TYR A 103 -20.66 -23.48 7.70
CA TYR A 103 -21.94 -23.10 8.26
C TYR A 103 -21.95 -23.31 9.78
N THR A 104 -22.49 -22.35 10.51
CA THR A 104 -22.47 -22.38 11.98
C THR A 104 -23.29 -23.55 12.54
N ASP A 105 -24.42 -23.87 11.89
CA ASP A 105 -25.38 -24.89 12.36
C ASP A 105 -24.95 -26.30 11.95
N SER A 106 -24.78 -26.53 10.64
CA SER A 106 -24.48 -27.87 10.12
C SER A 106 -23.03 -28.29 10.23
N LYS A 107 -22.11 -27.32 10.44
CA LYS A 107 -20.65 -27.50 10.37
C LYS A 107 -20.13 -27.99 9.01
N GLU A 108 -20.97 -27.91 7.99
CA GLU A 108 -20.57 -28.25 6.62
C GLU A 108 -19.73 -27.12 6.01
N LEU A 109 -18.83 -27.52 5.11
CA LEU A 109 -18.02 -26.57 4.36
C LEU A 109 -18.94 -25.73 3.45
N ARG A 110 -18.93 -24.41 3.67
CA ARG A 110 -19.62 -23.42 2.83
C ARG A 110 -18.75 -23.00 1.64
N GLY A 111 -17.48 -22.81 1.90
CA GLY A 111 -16.55 -22.28 0.92
C GLY A 111 -15.19 -22.00 1.54
N VAL A 112 -14.38 -21.22 0.83
CA VAL A 112 -13.05 -20.82 1.28
C VAL A 112 -12.82 -19.33 1.00
N GLU A 113 -11.94 -18.72 1.79
CA GLU A 113 -11.42 -17.39 1.53
C GLU A 113 -10.00 -17.49 0.99
N ALA A 114 -9.76 -16.88 -0.17
CA ALA A 114 -8.43 -16.76 -0.76
C ALA A 114 -7.64 -15.64 -0.05
N LEU A 115 -6.52 -16.00 0.54
CA LEU A 115 -5.67 -15.13 1.32
C LEU A 115 -4.28 -15.07 0.69
N ILE A 116 -3.95 -13.94 0.08
CA ILE A 116 -2.65 -13.73 -0.55
C ILE A 116 -1.51 -13.77 0.47
N ARG A 117 -0.38 -14.34 0.06
CA ARG A 117 0.90 -14.32 0.77
C ARG A 117 1.98 -13.90 -0.22
N TRP A 118 2.88 -13.05 0.25
CA TRP A 118 4.08 -12.70 -0.51
C TRP A 118 5.25 -13.55 -0.01
N ASN A 119 5.80 -14.34 -0.91
CA ASN A 119 6.99 -15.16 -0.63
C ASN A 119 8.25 -14.36 -0.97
N ASP A 120 8.98 -13.89 0.04
CA ASP A 120 10.28 -13.27 -0.15
C ASP A 120 11.31 -14.37 -0.39
N VAL A 121 11.59 -14.64 -1.66
CA VAL A 121 12.51 -15.72 -2.07
C VAL A 121 13.94 -15.46 -1.60
N ALA A 122 14.33 -14.19 -1.45
CA ALA A 122 15.68 -13.83 -1.03
C ALA A 122 15.95 -14.12 0.46
N GLU A 123 14.92 -14.02 1.28
CA GLU A 123 15.02 -14.20 2.73
C GLU A 123 14.33 -15.49 3.22
N ASP A 124 13.82 -16.31 2.29
CA ASP A 124 13.03 -17.53 2.59
C ASP A 124 11.92 -17.27 3.62
N ALA A 125 11.22 -16.16 3.45
CA ALA A 125 10.23 -15.67 4.40
C ALA A 125 8.90 -15.33 3.74
N VAL A 126 7.81 -15.42 4.51
CA VAL A 126 6.48 -15.01 4.06
C VAL A 126 6.13 -13.67 4.67
N ILE A 127 5.98 -12.66 3.82
CA ILE A 127 5.60 -11.32 4.23
C ILE A 127 4.08 -11.23 4.39
N SER A 128 3.65 -10.67 5.53
CA SER A 128 2.22 -10.54 5.86
C SER A 128 1.51 -9.55 4.93
N PRO A 129 0.26 -9.83 4.51
CA PRO A 129 -0.58 -8.89 3.79
C PRO A 129 -0.75 -7.54 4.49
N THR A 130 -0.77 -7.51 5.82
CA THR A 130 -0.86 -6.28 6.61
C THR A 130 0.35 -5.33 6.40
N VAL A 131 1.47 -5.85 5.94
CA VAL A 131 2.67 -5.08 5.64
C VAL A 131 2.64 -4.58 4.19
N PHE A 132 2.41 -5.45 3.21
CA PHE A 132 2.58 -5.08 1.81
C PHE A 132 1.32 -4.53 1.13
N ILE A 133 0.11 -4.88 1.57
CA ILE A 133 -1.13 -4.34 0.95
C ILE A 133 -1.21 -2.81 1.05
N PRO A 134 -0.99 -2.17 2.22
CA PRO A 134 -0.98 -0.70 2.30
C PRO A 134 0.07 -0.05 1.39
N MET A 135 1.21 -0.70 1.22
CA MET A 135 2.28 -0.25 0.31
C MET A 135 1.84 -0.38 -1.15
N ALA A 136 1.28 -1.53 -1.52
CA ALA A 136 0.76 -1.79 -2.86
C ALA A 136 -0.37 -0.82 -3.25
N GLU A 137 -1.24 -0.46 -2.31
CA GLU A 137 -2.28 0.55 -2.51
C GLU A 137 -1.68 1.94 -2.74
N LYS A 138 -0.67 2.32 -1.97
CA LYS A 138 -0.01 3.61 -2.07
C LYS A 138 0.74 3.80 -3.40
N ASN A 139 1.42 2.75 -3.89
CA ASN A 139 2.22 2.82 -5.12
C ASN A 139 1.50 2.33 -6.38
N GLY A 140 0.25 1.82 -6.24
CA GLY A 140 -0.60 1.35 -7.33
C GLY A 140 -0.36 -0.10 -7.75
N THR A 141 0.62 -0.81 -7.18
CA THR A 141 0.87 -2.23 -7.50
C THR A 141 -0.24 -3.16 -7.01
N ILE A 142 -1.16 -2.67 -6.16
CA ILE A 142 -2.35 -3.42 -5.77
C ILE A 142 -3.22 -3.85 -6.96
N VAL A 143 -3.19 -3.10 -8.07
CA VAL A 143 -3.98 -3.42 -9.27
C VAL A 143 -3.47 -4.70 -9.96
N PRO A 144 -2.19 -4.80 -10.38
CA PRO A 144 -1.69 -6.04 -10.96
C PRO A 144 -1.71 -7.22 -9.97
N ILE A 145 -1.44 -6.99 -8.68
CA ILE A 145 -1.57 -8.03 -7.64
C ILE A 145 -3.01 -8.55 -7.60
N GLY A 146 -4.00 -7.66 -7.57
CA GLY A 146 -5.39 -8.04 -7.49
C GLY A 146 -5.90 -8.76 -8.74
N LYS A 147 -5.42 -8.37 -9.93
CA LYS A 147 -5.72 -9.12 -11.17
C LYS A 147 -5.20 -10.56 -11.09
N TRP A 148 -3.98 -10.75 -10.62
CA TRP A 148 -3.41 -12.07 -10.40
C TRP A 148 -4.18 -12.88 -9.35
N VAL A 149 -4.58 -12.26 -8.22
CA VAL A 149 -5.37 -12.91 -7.17
C VAL A 149 -6.71 -13.41 -7.71
N ILE A 150 -7.42 -12.58 -8.49
CA ILE A 150 -8.70 -12.95 -9.10
C ILE A 150 -8.51 -14.13 -10.04
N GLU A 151 -7.54 -14.06 -10.95
CA GLU A 151 -7.28 -15.12 -11.92
C GLU A 151 -6.93 -16.45 -11.23
N GLU A 152 -5.98 -16.43 -10.30
CA GLU A 152 -5.55 -17.63 -9.58
C GLU A 152 -6.64 -18.21 -8.69
N SER A 153 -7.46 -17.37 -8.05
CA SER A 153 -8.59 -17.82 -7.23
C SER A 153 -9.67 -18.51 -8.07
N ILE A 154 -10.04 -17.94 -9.21
CA ILE A 154 -11.06 -18.50 -10.10
C ILE A 154 -10.54 -19.79 -10.74
N ARG A 155 -9.29 -19.81 -11.20
CA ARG A 155 -8.64 -21.02 -11.72
C ARG A 155 -8.68 -22.15 -10.71
N GLN A 156 -8.29 -21.90 -9.46
CA GLN A 156 -8.29 -22.88 -8.40
C GLN A 156 -9.71 -23.34 -8.01
N CYS A 157 -10.67 -22.42 -8.05
CA CYS A 157 -12.07 -22.75 -7.79
C CYS A 157 -12.62 -23.72 -8.85
N ALA A 158 -12.33 -23.44 -10.13
CA ALA A 158 -12.73 -24.30 -11.25
C ALA A 158 -12.11 -25.71 -11.13
N GLU A 159 -10.80 -25.80 -10.81
CA GLU A 159 -10.14 -27.10 -10.57
C GLU A 159 -10.80 -27.88 -9.42
N TRP A 160 -11.24 -27.21 -8.37
CA TRP A 160 -11.92 -27.88 -7.27
C TRP A 160 -13.33 -28.30 -7.64
N HIS A 161 -14.08 -27.52 -8.42
CA HIS A 161 -15.38 -27.91 -8.91
C HIS A 161 -15.29 -29.14 -9.83
N GLU A 162 -14.27 -29.23 -10.67
CA GLU A 162 -14.04 -30.41 -11.52
C GLU A 162 -13.65 -31.67 -10.69
N LYS A 163 -12.83 -31.46 -9.64
CA LYS A 163 -12.29 -32.55 -8.83
C LYS A 163 -13.28 -33.07 -7.79
N TYR A 164 -14.07 -32.19 -7.20
CA TYR A 164 -14.99 -32.50 -6.11
C TYR A 164 -16.41 -32.22 -6.58
N ASP A 165 -17.27 -33.20 -6.50
CA ASP A 165 -18.70 -33.09 -6.90
C ASP A 165 -19.54 -32.27 -5.89
N LYS A 166 -18.97 -31.09 -5.48
CA LYS A 166 -19.60 -30.12 -4.57
C LYS A 166 -19.25 -28.74 -4.96
N PRO A 167 -20.22 -27.81 -5.07
CA PRO A 167 -19.93 -26.41 -5.30
C PRO A 167 -19.21 -25.81 -4.09
N ILE A 168 -18.06 -25.21 -4.33
CA ILE A 168 -17.27 -24.47 -3.33
C ILE A 168 -17.36 -22.98 -3.64
N ILE A 169 -17.76 -22.20 -2.65
CA ILE A 169 -17.79 -20.74 -2.78
C ILE A 169 -16.38 -20.19 -2.53
N MET A 170 -15.84 -19.43 -3.49
CA MET A 170 -14.57 -18.73 -3.34
C MET A 170 -14.80 -17.28 -2.96
N SER A 171 -14.34 -16.87 -1.79
CA SER A 171 -14.34 -15.46 -1.35
C SER A 171 -12.99 -14.82 -1.65
N ILE A 172 -13.01 -13.65 -2.29
CA ILE A 172 -11.80 -12.90 -2.69
C ILE A 172 -11.88 -11.48 -2.12
N ASN A 173 -10.80 -11.04 -1.47
CA ASN A 173 -10.66 -9.68 -0.99
C ASN A 173 -10.27 -8.75 -2.14
N VAL A 174 -10.99 -7.64 -2.31
CA VAL A 174 -10.75 -6.65 -3.37
C VAL A 174 -10.49 -5.28 -2.74
N SER A 175 -9.39 -4.62 -3.13
CA SER A 175 -9.11 -3.25 -2.71
C SER A 175 -10.07 -2.26 -3.38
N ALA A 176 -10.47 -1.21 -2.66
CA ALA A 176 -11.27 -0.12 -3.22
C ALA A 176 -10.59 0.54 -4.43
N ILE A 177 -9.25 0.67 -4.40
CA ILE A 177 -8.47 1.22 -5.53
C ILE A 177 -8.60 0.35 -6.78
N GLN A 178 -8.63 -0.95 -6.62
CA GLN A 178 -8.81 -1.91 -7.70
C GLN A 178 -10.25 -1.88 -8.24
N TYR A 179 -11.23 -1.88 -7.33
CA TYR A 179 -12.65 -1.82 -7.68
C TYR A 179 -13.02 -0.57 -8.50
N MET A 180 -12.36 0.56 -8.23
CA MET A 180 -12.59 1.84 -8.94
C MET A 180 -11.95 1.91 -10.33
N LYS A 181 -11.26 0.87 -10.80
CA LYS A 181 -10.71 0.83 -12.16
C LYS A 181 -11.82 0.53 -13.18
N GLU A 182 -11.80 1.26 -14.28
CA GLU A 182 -12.82 1.13 -15.33
C GLU A 182 -12.88 -0.28 -15.92
N ASP A 183 -11.73 -0.95 -16.03
CA ASP A 183 -11.58 -2.31 -16.59
C ASP A 183 -11.81 -3.44 -15.57
N PHE A 184 -12.17 -3.13 -14.31
CA PHE A 184 -12.29 -4.14 -13.26
C PHE A 184 -13.35 -5.21 -13.56
N VAL A 185 -14.56 -4.77 -13.92
CA VAL A 185 -15.70 -5.68 -14.19
C VAL A 185 -15.44 -6.49 -15.45
N GLU A 186 -14.94 -5.85 -16.50
CA GLU A 186 -14.61 -6.54 -17.76
C GLU A 186 -13.54 -7.62 -17.53
N HIS A 187 -12.49 -7.30 -16.76
CA HIS A 187 -11.46 -8.27 -16.40
C HIS A 187 -12.03 -9.45 -15.62
N LEU A 188 -12.89 -9.19 -14.62
CA LEU A 188 -13.52 -10.24 -13.81
C LEU A 188 -14.36 -11.19 -14.68
N ILE A 189 -15.19 -10.65 -15.57
CA ILE A 189 -16.02 -11.43 -16.49
C ILE A 189 -15.14 -12.29 -17.41
N ALA A 190 -14.13 -11.69 -18.02
CA ALA A 190 -13.21 -12.39 -18.90
C ALA A 190 -12.48 -13.56 -18.22
N VAL A 191 -12.09 -13.39 -16.95
CA VAL A 191 -11.47 -14.47 -16.17
C VAL A 191 -12.48 -15.58 -15.84
N ILE A 192 -13.72 -15.24 -15.47
CA ILE A 192 -14.77 -16.23 -15.25
C ILE A 192 -15.02 -17.03 -16.51
N GLU A 193 -15.19 -16.39 -17.66
CA GLU A 193 -15.43 -17.06 -18.95
C GLU A 193 -14.26 -17.95 -19.38
N LYS A 194 -13.04 -17.59 -19.01
CA LYS A 194 -11.82 -18.38 -19.33
C LYS A 194 -11.78 -19.72 -18.63
N TYR A 195 -12.35 -19.84 -17.42
CA TYR A 195 -12.24 -21.03 -16.56
C TYR A 195 -13.58 -21.75 -16.33
N HIS A 196 -14.61 -21.35 -17.08
CA HIS A 196 -15.94 -21.97 -17.04
C HIS A 196 -16.08 -23.13 -18.05
#